data_f0807a9f0be8bffcc79412a855a3f9f5
#
_entry.id   f0807a9f0be8bffcc79412a855a3f9f5
#
_cell.length_a   1.000
_cell.length_b   1.000
_cell.length_c   1.000
_cell.angle_alpha   90.00
_cell.angle_beta   90.00
_cell.angle_gamma   90.00
#
_symmetry.space_group_name_H-M   'P 1'
#
loop_
_entity.id
_entity.type
_entity.pdbx_description
1 polymer ?
#
loop_
_entity_poly.entity_id
_entity_poly.type
_entity_poly.pdbx_seq_one_letter_code
_entity_poly.pdbx_strand_id
1 'polypeptide(L)'
;MAGAPEGVDPSVPNVARMYDYFLDGKDNFAADRAAAEEILKKFPHTKEGARANRDFLRRAVRYLVDAGIEQIVDLGAGLPTQGNTHEIAPQARVVYVDYDSVVCVHGRALLARKENVDFLQADVREPDVLLGKLRGLIDFDKPVAFLMLALLHFIEDEHAYDLVAKLRAASVPGSYLVISHAVDPTPDITPQALEIYKKSTAQLNLRTREDIERFFEGYELAEPGLTFPARWRPDEEKPLGDNITFGYVGVARKL
;
A
#
# COMPACT_ATOMS: atom_id res chain seq x y z
N MET A 1 22.05 -18.37 13.08
CA MET A 1 21.12 -17.28 12.76
C MET A 1 21.82 -16.38 11.74
N ALA A 2 21.29 -16.22 10.54
CA ALA A 2 21.83 -15.27 9.58
C ALA A 2 21.70 -13.87 10.20
N GLY A 3 22.79 -13.09 10.16
CA GLY A 3 22.76 -11.69 10.64
C GLY A 3 21.81 -10.85 9.80
N ALA A 4 21.36 -9.71 10.34
CA ALA A 4 20.56 -8.77 9.57
C ALA A 4 21.34 -8.29 8.33
N PRO A 5 20.67 -8.06 7.18
CA PRO A 5 21.32 -7.47 6.01
C PRO A 5 21.98 -6.12 6.33
N GLU A 6 23.01 -5.75 5.54
CA GLU A 6 23.72 -4.48 5.73
C GLU A 6 22.76 -3.29 5.61
N GLY A 7 22.82 -2.36 6.56
CA GLY A 7 21.92 -1.19 6.63
C GLY A 7 20.60 -1.42 7.36
N VAL A 8 20.35 -2.63 7.88
CA VAL A 8 19.14 -2.96 8.66
C VAL A 8 19.43 -2.93 10.14
N ASP A 9 18.74 -2.08 10.88
CA ASP A 9 18.70 -2.19 12.35
C ASP A 9 17.56 -3.13 12.78
N PRO A 10 17.86 -4.36 13.23
CA PRO A 10 16.84 -5.31 13.66
C PRO A 10 16.23 -4.96 15.03
N SER A 11 16.77 -3.95 15.73
CA SER A 11 16.28 -3.50 17.04
C SER A 11 15.20 -2.43 16.95
N VAL A 12 15.09 -1.76 15.78
CA VAL A 12 14.05 -0.75 15.51
C VAL A 12 12.91 -1.40 14.73
N PRO A 13 11.65 -1.34 15.24
CA PRO A 13 10.50 -1.86 14.52
C PRO A 13 10.30 -1.15 13.19
N ASN A 14 10.05 -1.90 12.12
CA ASN A 14 9.80 -1.39 10.78
C ASN A 14 8.37 -1.71 10.36
N VAL A 15 7.65 -0.72 9.80
CA VAL A 15 6.23 -0.86 9.47
C VAL A 15 5.95 -1.94 8.42
N ALA A 16 6.84 -2.13 7.42
CA ALA A 16 6.69 -3.19 6.42
C ALA A 16 6.89 -4.58 7.04
N ARG A 17 7.85 -4.73 7.98
CA ARG A 17 8.07 -5.98 8.69
C ARG A 17 6.98 -6.28 9.72
N MET A 18 6.40 -5.26 10.37
CA MET A 18 5.21 -5.41 11.21
C MET A 18 4.00 -5.87 10.38
N TYR A 19 3.82 -5.32 9.18
CA TYR A 19 2.77 -5.73 8.27
C TYR A 19 2.95 -7.18 7.79
N ASP A 20 4.19 -7.59 7.48
CA ASP A 20 4.54 -8.99 7.20
C ASP A 20 4.13 -9.92 8.34
N TYR A 21 4.38 -9.53 9.60
CA TYR A 21 3.94 -10.29 10.77
C TYR A 21 2.41 -10.39 10.87
N PHE A 22 1.66 -9.32 10.55
CA PHE A 22 0.18 -9.39 10.54
C PHE A 22 -0.36 -10.35 9.47
N LEU A 23 0.41 -10.60 8.42
CA LEU A 23 0.10 -11.56 7.36
C LEU A 23 0.67 -12.97 7.63
N ASP A 24 1.16 -13.24 8.85
CA ASP A 24 1.82 -14.49 9.25
C ASP A 24 3.09 -14.81 8.43
N GLY A 25 3.74 -13.76 7.92
CA GLY A 25 5.03 -13.84 7.23
C GLY A 25 6.19 -14.15 8.16
N LYS A 26 7.38 -14.34 7.59
CA LYS A 26 8.59 -14.76 8.30
C LYS A 26 9.74 -13.76 8.20
N ASP A 27 9.57 -12.69 7.41
CA ASP A 27 10.59 -11.69 7.12
C ASP A 27 10.54 -10.52 8.11
N ASN A 28 10.45 -10.86 9.43
CA ASN A 28 10.35 -9.92 10.54
C ASN A 28 11.28 -10.30 11.69
N PHE A 29 11.78 -9.31 12.41
CA PHE A 29 12.67 -9.48 13.57
C PHE A 29 11.90 -9.46 14.91
N ALA A 30 12.62 -9.71 16.01
CA ALA A 30 12.01 -9.71 17.33
C ALA A 30 11.38 -8.38 17.73
N ALA A 31 12.00 -7.25 17.35
CA ALA A 31 11.46 -5.92 17.64
C ALA A 31 10.15 -5.66 16.87
N ASP A 32 10.07 -6.10 15.59
CA ASP A 32 8.85 -5.97 14.78
C ASP A 32 7.69 -6.76 15.38
N ARG A 33 7.96 -8.01 15.78
CA ARG A 33 6.96 -8.88 16.44
C ARG A 33 6.48 -8.30 17.76
N ALA A 34 7.41 -7.78 18.58
CA ALA A 34 7.04 -7.17 19.85
C ALA A 34 6.12 -5.95 19.67
N ALA A 35 6.45 -5.05 18.71
CA ALA A 35 5.62 -3.90 18.39
C ALA A 35 4.26 -4.33 17.79
N ALA A 36 4.25 -5.32 16.89
CA ALA A 36 3.04 -5.85 16.29
C ALA A 36 2.11 -6.50 17.35
N GLU A 37 2.66 -7.25 18.30
CA GLU A 37 1.89 -7.83 19.41
C GLU A 37 1.28 -6.76 20.33
N GLU A 38 1.98 -5.64 20.56
CA GLU A 38 1.40 -4.51 21.30
C GLU A 38 0.20 -3.88 20.54
N ILE A 39 0.28 -3.79 19.21
CA ILE A 39 -0.86 -3.36 18.38
C ILE A 39 -2.01 -4.38 18.50
N LEU A 40 -1.74 -5.68 18.38
CA LEU A 40 -2.76 -6.73 18.45
C LEU A 40 -3.48 -6.77 19.79
N LYS A 41 -2.81 -6.45 20.90
CA LYS A 41 -3.47 -6.29 22.21
C LYS A 41 -4.51 -5.18 22.24
N LYS A 42 -4.31 -4.12 21.46
CA LYS A 42 -5.22 -2.95 21.37
C LYS A 42 -6.26 -3.12 20.29
N PHE A 43 -5.86 -3.68 19.15
CA PHE A 43 -6.66 -3.90 17.96
C PHE A 43 -6.60 -5.38 17.54
N PRO A 44 -7.38 -6.26 18.20
CA PRO A 44 -7.28 -7.71 18.00
C PRO A 44 -7.54 -8.14 16.55
N HIS A 45 -8.32 -7.37 15.79
CA HIS A 45 -8.68 -7.66 14.40
C HIS A 45 -7.70 -7.11 13.35
N THR A 46 -6.51 -6.66 13.76
CA THR A 46 -5.52 -6.09 12.82
C THR A 46 -5.08 -7.12 11.76
N LYS A 47 -4.91 -8.39 12.14
CA LYS A 47 -4.56 -9.45 11.18
C LYS A 47 -5.65 -9.67 10.14
N GLU A 48 -6.91 -9.73 10.56
CA GLU A 48 -8.05 -9.83 9.66
C GLU A 48 -8.14 -8.62 8.73
N GLY A 49 -7.91 -7.43 9.26
CA GLY A 49 -7.84 -6.21 8.47
C GLY A 49 -6.73 -6.24 7.42
N ALA A 50 -5.52 -6.68 7.79
CA ALA A 50 -4.42 -6.83 6.85
C ALA A 50 -4.72 -7.84 5.74
N ARG A 51 -5.34 -8.99 6.07
CA ARG A 51 -5.80 -9.97 5.07
C ARG A 51 -6.89 -9.41 4.17
N ALA A 52 -7.88 -8.70 4.71
CA ALA A 52 -8.92 -8.04 3.92
C ALA A 52 -8.34 -7.00 2.96
N ASN A 53 -7.29 -6.28 3.36
CA ASN A 53 -6.57 -5.35 2.50
C ASN A 53 -5.82 -6.09 1.36
N ARG A 54 -5.21 -7.24 1.63
CA ARG A 54 -4.59 -8.09 0.58
C ARG A 54 -5.63 -8.66 -0.39
N ASP A 55 -6.79 -9.05 0.12
CA ASP A 55 -7.90 -9.50 -0.71
C ASP A 55 -8.45 -8.37 -1.58
N PHE A 56 -8.50 -7.14 -1.06
CA PHE A 56 -8.82 -5.95 -1.84
C PHE A 56 -7.79 -5.71 -2.95
N LEU A 57 -6.48 -5.78 -2.66
CA LEU A 57 -5.43 -5.68 -3.69
C LEU A 57 -5.71 -6.63 -4.86
N ARG A 58 -5.99 -7.91 -4.56
CA ARG A 58 -6.28 -8.90 -5.60
C ARG A 58 -7.46 -8.51 -6.48
N ARG A 59 -8.56 -8.07 -5.88
CA ARG A 59 -9.77 -7.68 -6.62
C ARG A 59 -9.54 -6.39 -7.41
N ALA A 60 -8.87 -5.40 -6.83
CA ALA A 60 -8.54 -4.15 -7.49
C ALA A 60 -7.64 -4.38 -8.71
N VAL A 61 -6.58 -5.20 -8.57
CA VAL A 61 -5.68 -5.50 -9.70
C VAL A 61 -6.40 -6.27 -10.80
N ARG A 62 -7.26 -7.26 -10.48
CA ARG A 62 -8.10 -7.92 -11.50
C ARG A 62 -9.00 -6.93 -12.22
N TYR A 63 -9.66 -6.04 -11.48
CA TYR A 63 -10.49 -4.99 -12.07
C TYR A 63 -9.69 -4.08 -13.02
N LEU A 64 -8.46 -3.70 -12.68
CA LEU A 64 -7.58 -2.90 -13.54
C LEU A 64 -7.20 -3.65 -14.82
N VAL A 65 -6.87 -4.95 -14.71
CA VAL A 65 -6.58 -5.80 -15.88
C VAL A 65 -7.79 -5.90 -16.80
N ASP A 66 -8.98 -6.13 -16.24
CA ASP A 66 -10.23 -6.19 -16.99
C ASP A 66 -10.58 -4.85 -17.66
N ALA A 67 -10.15 -3.73 -17.07
CA ALA A 67 -10.25 -2.39 -17.64
C ALA A 67 -9.18 -2.06 -18.70
N GLY A 68 -8.29 -3.01 -19.01
CA GLY A 68 -7.24 -2.86 -20.04
C GLY A 68 -5.99 -2.12 -19.57
N ILE A 69 -5.72 -2.05 -18.27
CA ILE A 69 -4.50 -1.43 -17.75
C ILE A 69 -3.31 -2.38 -17.95
N GLU A 70 -2.30 -1.87 -18.66
CA GLU A 70 -1.07 -2.60 -18.99
C GLU A 70 0.14 -2.15 -18.16
N GLN A 71 0.02 -1.08 -17.37
CA GLN A 71 1.09 -0.51 -16.56
C GLN A 71 0.60 -0.23 -15.15
N ILE A 72 1.30 -0.77 -14.15
CA ILE A 72 0.95 -0.62 -12.73
C ILE A 72 2.20 -0.18 -11.97
N VAL A 73 2.06 0.85 -11.16
CA VAL A 73 3.07 1.32 -10.20
C VAL A 73 2.55 1.07 -8.80
N ASP A 74 3.22 0.20 -8.06
CA ASP A 74 2.86 -0.19 -6.69
C ASP A 74 3.77 0.57 -5.71
N LEU A 75 3.24 1.63 -5.11
CA LEU A 75 3.95 2.58 -4.26
C LEU A 75 3.86 2.14 -2.79
N GLY A 76 5.00 2.07 -2.12
CA GLY A 76 5.10 1.51 -0.77
C GLY A 76 4.87 0.00 -0.80
N ALA A 77 5.55 -0.67 -1.72
CA ALA A 77 5.32 -2.09 -2.01
C ALA A 77 5.51 -3.01 -0.79
N GLY A 78 6.34 -2.63 0.15
CA GLY A 78 6.68 -3.44 1.32
C GLY A 78 7.42 -4.73 0.94
N LEU A 79 7.54 -5.63 1.90
CA LEU A 79 8.17 -6.92 1.66
C LEU A 79 7.32 -7.78 0.71
N PRO A 80 7.93 -8.44 -0.30
CA PRO A 80 7.20 -9.31 -1.21
C PRO A 80 6.57 -10.47 -0.42
N THR A 81 5.25 -10.59 -0.53
CA THR A 81 4.47 -11.68 0.08
C THR A 81 3.82 -12.53 -1.02
N GLN A 82 2.96 -13.48 -0.67
CA GLN A 82 2.15 -14.20 -1.67
C GLN A 82 1.06 -13.29 -2.26
N GLY A 83 0.74 -13.46 -3.54
CA GLY A 83 -0.29 -12.69 -4.25
C GLY A 83 0.18 -11.26 -4.56
N ASN A 84 1.42 -11.12 -5.02
CA ASN A 84 1.97 -9.83 -5.46
C ASN A 84 1.25 -9.34 -6.72
N THR A 85 1.27 -8.02 -6.95
CA THR A 85 0.62 -7.36 -8.09
C THR A 85 0.95 -8.02 -9.43
N HIS A 86 2.23 -8.36 -9.70
CA HIS A 86 2.66 -9.00 -10.94
C HIS A 86 2.19 -10.46 -11.11
N GLU A 87 1.85 -11.14 -10.01
CA GLU A 87 1.30 -12.51 -10.07
C GLU A 87 -0.17 -12.48 -10.48
N ILE A 88 -0.88 -11.41 -10.13
CA ILE A 88 -2.28 -11.18 -10.47
C ILE A 88 -2.41 -10.60 -11.89
N ALA A 89 -1.47 -9.73 -12.29
CA ALA A 89 -1.41 -9.07 -13.60
C ALA A 89 -0.14 -9.49 -14.37
N PRO A 90 0.01 -10.78 -14.78
CA PRO A 90 1.26 -11.29 -15.35
C PRO A 90 1.63 -10.69 -16.71
N GLN A 91 0.68 -10.07 -17.41
CA GLN A 91 0.90 -9.41 -18.69
C GLN A 91 1.21 -7.91 -18.55
N ALA A 92 0.96 -7.32 -17.38
CA ALA A 92 1.20 -5.91 -17.15
C ALA A 92 2.68 -5.64 -16.82
N ARG A 93 3.14 -4.46 -17.20
CA ARG A 93 4.37 -3.86 -16.67
C ARG A 93 4.12 -3.48 -15.23
N VAL A 94 4.88 -4.01 -14.28
CA VAL A 94 4.73 -3.68 -12.86
C VAL A 94 6.02 -3.08 -12.32
N VAL A 95 5.93 -1.87 -11.77
CA VAL A 95 7.04 -1.21 -11.09
C VAL A 95 6.70 -1.10 -9.60
N TYR A 96 7.42 -1.82 -8.78
CA TYR A 96 7.37 -1.69 -7.33
C TYR A 96 8.25 -0.56 -6.87
N VAL A 97 7.76 0.26 -5.96
CA VAL A 97 8.50 1.39 -5.40
C VAL A 97 8.50 1.29 -3.88
N ASP A 98 9.66 1.36 -3.28
CA ASP A 98 9.80 1.52 -1.83
C ASP A 98 11.04 2.37 -1.51
N TYR A 99 11.04 3.04 -0.36
CA TYR A 99 12.21 3.78 0.09
C TYR A 99 13.18 2.90 0.89
N ASP A 100 12.68 1.82 1.51
CA ASP A 100 13.45 0.92 2.35
C ASP A 100 14.41 0.07 1.48
N SER A 101 15.70 0.21 1.74
CA SER A 101 16.73 -0.52 1.01
C SER A 101 16.61 -2.04 1.16
N VAL A 102 16.11 -2.52 2.30
CA VAL A 102 15.90 -3.95 2.58
C VAL A 102 14.79 -4.50 1.72
N VAL A 103 13.66 -3.79 1.69
CA VAL A 103 12.52 -4.13 0.82
C VAL A 103 12.98 -4.17 -0.63
N CYS A 104 13.79 -3.19 -1.06
CA CYS A 104 14.33 -3.13 -2.42
C CYS A 104 15.26 -4.27 -2.76
N VAL A 105 16.16 -4.67 -1.84
CA VAL A 105 17.08 -5.80 -2.03
C VAL A 105 16.31 -7.11 -2.13
N HIS A 106 15.36 -7.36 -1.23
CA HIS A 106 14.48 -8.54 -1.26
C HIS A 106 13.65 -8.58 -2.54
N GLY A 107 13.02 -7.46 -2.90
CA GLY A 107 12.22 -7.35 -4.11
C GLY A 107 13.03 -7.66 -5.37
N ARG A 108 14.19 -7.04 -5.54
CA ARG A 108 15.08 -7.30 -6.69
C ARG A 108 15.54 -8.75 -6.76
N ALA A 109 15.89 -9.36 -5.63
CA ALA A 109 16.35 -10.76 -5.59
C ALA A 109 15.26 -11.74 -6.02
N LEU A 110 14.00 -11.51 -5.61
CA LEU A 110 12.86 -12.36 -5.94
C LEU A 110 12.35 -12.13 -7.38
N LEU A 111 12.51 -10.91 -7.91
CA LEU A 111 11.94 -10.50 -9.19
C LEU A 111 12.95 -10.44 -10.33
N ALA A 112 14.25 -10.71 -10.08
CA ALA A 112 15.37 -10.56 -11.03
C ALA A 112 15.23 -11.36 -12.34
N ARG A 113 14.25 -12.26 -12.47
CA ARG A 113 14.01 -13.10 -13.65
C ARG A 113 12.77 -12.74 -14.44
N LYS A 114 12.10 -11.64 -14.12
CA LYS A 114 10.83 -11.23 -14.77
C LYS A 114 11.04 -9.97 -15.60
N GLU A 115 10.94 -10.08 -16.92
CA GLU A 115 11.22 -9.00 -17.88
C GLU A 115 10.26 -7.78 -17.75
N ASN A 116 9.05 -8.01 -17.25
CA ASN A 116 8.03 -6.98 -17.09
C ASN A 116 7.87 -6.44 -15.67
N VAL A 117 8.83 -6.72 -14.77
CA VAL A 117 8.78 -6.32 -13.37
C VAL A 117 10.06 -5.61 -12.98
N ASP A 118 9.95 -4.41 -12.41
CA ASP A 118 11.05 -3.66 -11.84
C ASP A 118 10.82 -3.34 -10.37
N PHE A 119 11.92 -3.13 -9.65
CA PHE A 119 11.92 -2.62 -8.29
C PHE A 119 12.75 -1.34 -8.21
N LEU A 120 12.08 -0.22 -7.95
CA LEU A 120 12.65 1.12 -7.87
C LEU A 120 12.80 1.56 -6.41
N GLN A 121 14.01 1.91 -6.00
CA GLN A 121 14.21 2.57 -4.71
C GLN A 121 13.95 4.07 -4.86
N ALA A 122 12.88 4.56 -4.23
CA ALA A 122 12.52 5.98 -4.20
C ALA A 122 11.63 6.30 -3.00
N ASP A 123 11.75 7.53 -2.52
CA ASP A 123 10.87 8.08 -1.50
C ASP A 123 9.68 8.76 -2.17
N VAL A 124 8.48 8.35 -1.82
CA VAL A 124 7.23 8.93 -2.35
C VAL A 124 6.98 10.35 -1.85
N ARG A 125 7.67 10.78 -0.80
CA ARG A 125 7.65 12.16 -0.29
C ARG A 125 8.42 13.13 -1.19
N GLU A 126 9.17 12.59 -2.16
CA GLU A 126 9.88 13.35 -3.19
C GLU A 126 9.30 13.05 -4.58
N PRO A 127 8.04 13.43 -4.86
CA PRO A 127 7.30 12.97 -6.04
C PRO A 127 7.91 13.42 -7.37
N ASP A 128 8.63 14.54 -7.43
CA ASP A 128 9.32 14.97 -8.64
C ASP A 128 10.51 14.06 -8.98
N VAL A 129 11.27 13.65 -7.96
CA VAL A 129 12.37 12.69 -8.10
C VAL A 129 11.81 11.32 -8.50
N LEU A 130 10.73 10.88 -7.85
CA LEU A 130 10.03 9.64 -8.16
C LEU A 130 9.57 9.62 -9.62
N LEU A 131 8.85 10.64 -10.07
CA LEU A 131 8.35 10.75 -11.45
C LEU A 131 9.50 10.79 -12.46
N GLY A 132 10.60 11.48 -12.14
CA GLY A 132 11.80 11.49 -12.98
C GLY A 132 12.36 10.08 -13.21
N LYS A 133 12.41 9.25 -12.16
CA LYS A 133 12.87 7.86 -12.25
C LYS A 133 11.86 6.96 -12.97
N LEU A 134 10.56 7.14 -12.73
CA LEU A 134 9.49 6.35 -13.34
C LEU A 134 9.41 6.55 -14.87
N ARG A 135 9.76 7.74 -15.41
CA ARG A 135 9.79 8.01 -16.85
C ARG A 135 10.70 7.07 -17.66
N GLY A 136 11.66 6.45 -17.02
CA GLY A 136 12.50 5.42 -17.65
C GLY A 136 11.89 4.02 -17.66
N LEU A 137 10.79 3.81 -16.94
CA LEU A 137 10.17 2.49 -16.70
C LEU A 137 8.71 2.43 -17.16
N ILE A 138 8.01 3.56 -17.15
CA ILE A 138 6.58 3.72 -17.46
C ILE A 138 6.40 4.72 -18.59
N ASP A 139 5.52 4.39 -19.53
CA ASP A 139 5.07 5.26 -20.61
C ASP A 139 3.87 6.08 -20.12
N PHE A 140 4.10 7.34 -19.75
CA PHE A 140 3.06 8.24 -19.25
C PHE A 140 2.09 8.76 -20.33
N ASP A 141 2.35 8.48 -21.61
CA ASP A 141 1.41 8.76 -22.70
C ASP A 141 0.33 7.67 -22.82
N LYS A 142 0.41 6.61 -21.99
CA LYS A 142 -0.58 5.54 -21.86
C LYS A 142 -1.17 5.51 -20.45
N PRO A 143 -2.39 4.97 -20.29
CA PRO A 143 -2.99 4.79 -18.98
C PRO A 143 -2.10 3.96 -18.03
N VAL A 144 -1.97 4.43 -16.80
CA VAL A 144 -1.20 3.79 -15.72
C VAL A 144 -2.06 3.70 -14.47
N ALA A 145 -1.93 2.62 -13.72
CA ALA A 145 -2.54 2.51 -12.40
C ALA A 145 -1.49 2.74 -11.30
N PHE A 146 -1.79 3.63 -10.37
CA PHE A 146 -1.00 3.85 -9.16
C PHE A 146 -1.70 3.19 -7.97
N LEU A 147 -1.01 2.27 -7.31
CA LEU A 147 -1.47 1.61 -6.11
C LEU A 147 -0.76 2.22 -4.89
N MET A 148 -1.53 2.64 -3.91
CA MET A 148 -1.06 3.15 -2.60
C MET A 148 -1.83 2.43 -1.49
N LEU A 149 -1.46 1.16 -1.26
CA LEU A 149 -2.15 0.31 -0.32
C LEU A 149 -1.43 0.30 1.02
N ALA A 150 -2.12 0.70 2.08
CA ALA A 150 -1.57 0.85 3.42
C ALA A 150 -0.32 1.76 3.47
N LEU A 151 -0.25 2.79 2.62
CA LEU A 151 0.88 3.70 2.48
C LEU A 151 0.60 5.10 3.03
N LEU A 152 -0.46 5.76 2.55
CA LEU A 152 -0.67 7.21 2.76
C LEU A 152 -0.88 7.59 4.23
N HIS A 153 -1.33 6.67 5.07
CA HIS A 153 -1.43 6.92 6.51
C HIS A 153 -0.07 6.93 7.25
N PHE A 154 1.04 6.65 6.56
CA PHE A 154 2.39 6.85 7.07
C PHE A 154 3.05 8.11 6.52
N ILE A 155 2.30 8.95 5.80
CA ILE A 155 2.80 10.16 5.15
C ILE A 155 1.99 11.36 5.65
N GLU A 156 2.68 12.42 6.02
CA GLU A 156 2.06 13.68 6.44
C GLU A 156 1.23 14.30 5.32
N ASP A 157 0.21 15.09 5.68
CA ASP A 157 -0.80 15.62 4.76
C ASP A 157 -0.19 16.34 3.56
N GLU A 158 0.75 17.25 3.80
CA GLU A 158 1.39 18.04 2.74
C GLU A 158 2.00 17.13 1.66
N HIS A 159 2.79 16.14 2.08
CA HIS A 159 3.44 15.20 1.17
C HIS A 159 2.45 14.22 0.53
N ALA A 160 1.43 13.76 1.25
CA ALA A 160 0.46 12.81 0.74
C ALA A 160 -0.41 13.42 -0.37
N TYR A 161 -0.91 14.64 -0.17
CA TYR A 161 -1.70 15.34 -1.18
C TYR A 161 -0.85 15.82 -2.36
N ASP A 162 0.39 16.28 -2.14
CA ASP A 162 1.32 16.66 -3.21
C ASP A 162 1.65 15.45 -4.10
N LEU A 163 1.96 14.30 -3.50
CA LEU A 163 2.19 13.05 -4.23
C LEU A 163 1.03 12.74 -5.18
N VAL A 164 -0.19 12.66 -4.65
CA VAL A 164 -1.37 12.30 -5.44
C VAL A 164 -1.64 13.33 -6.54
N ALA A 165 -1.51 14.62 -6.23
CA ALA A 165 -1.70 15.69 -7.21
C ALA A 165 -0.68 15.60 -8.37
N LYS A 166 0.60 15.31 -8.09
CA LYS A 166 1.65 15.16 -9.08
C LYS A 166 1.49 13.89 -9.92
N LEU A 167 1.11 12.76 -9.32
CA LEU A 167 0.78 11.53 -10.05
C LEU A 167 -0.41 11.78 -11.01
N ARG A 168 -1.44 12.47 -10.53
CA ARG A 168 -2.57 12.87 -11.37
C ARG A 168 -2.14 13.78 -12.54
N ALA A 169 -1.32 14.78 -12.26
CA ALA A 169 -0.86 15.70 -13.30
C ALA A 169 0.02 15.00 -14.37
N ALA A 170 0.81 14.02 -13.96
CA ALA A 170 1.71 13.28 -14.84
C ALA A 170 1.01 12.23 -15.72
N SER A 171 -0.16 11.73 -15.32
CA SER A 171 -0.86 10.65 -16.01
C SER A 171 -1.90 11.16 -17.01
N VAL A 172 -2.25 10.34 -18.00
CA VAL A 172 -3.30 10.64 -19.00
C VAL A 172 -4.70 10.22 -18.52
N PRO A 173 -5.79 10.76 -19.11
CA PRO A 173 -7.15 10.24 -18.89
C PRO A 173 -7.21 8.72 -19.10
N GLY A 174 -8.03 8.05 -18.31
CA GLY A 174 -8.11 6.58 -18.30
C GLY A 174 -7.10 5.90 -17.36
N SER A 175 -6.16 6.65 -16.76
CA SER A 175 -5.31 6.16 -15.67
C SER A 175 -6.10 5.94 -14.40
N TYR A 176 -5.57 5.14 -13.46
CA TYR A 176 -6.26 4.77 -12.24
C TYR A 176 -5.47 5.10 -10.98
N LEU A 177 -6.21 5.36 -9.92
CA LEU A 177 -5.73 5.52 -8.55
C LEU A 177 -6.39 4.48 -7.66
N VAL A 178 -5.60 3.72 -6.92
CA VAL A 178 -6.07 2.71 -5.96
C VAL A 178 -5.47 3.03 -4.60
N ILE A 179 -6.33 3.29 -3.63
CA ILE A 179 -5.90 3.64 -2.28
C ILE A 179 -6.55 2.70 -1.26
N SER A 180 -5.77 2.27 -0.27
CA SER A 180 -6.30 1.84 1.02
C SER A 180 -5.67 2.66 2.15
N HIS A 181 -6.49 3.09 3.09
CA HIS A 181 -6.08 4.01 4.15
C HIS A 181 -6.68 3.59 5.48
N ALA A 182 -5.82 3.44 6.50
CA ALA A 182 -6.28 3.16 7.86
C ALA A 182 -7.05 4.37 8.42
N VAL A 183 -8.10 4.09 9.19
CA VAL A 183 -8.88 5.10 9.92
C VAL A 183 -8.81 4.82 11.41
N ASP A 184 -9.26 5.76 12.19
CA ASP A 184 -9.41 5.59 13.63
C ASP A 184 -10.67 4.77 13.95
N PRO A 185 -10.55 3.48 14.26
CA PRO A 185 -11.71 2.65 14.58
C PRO A 185 -12.20 2.85 16.03
N THR A 186 -11.32 3.41 16.89
CA THR A 186 -11.58 3.49 18.33
C THR A 186 -10.83 4.70 18.92
N PRO A 187 -11.41 5.89 18.92
CA PRO A 187 -10.74 7.13 19.34
C PRO A 187 -10.06 7.07 20.70
N ASP A 188 -10.62 6.32 21.64
CA ASP A 188 -10.08 6.19 23.00
C ASP A 188 -8.76 5.36 23.05
N ILE A 189 -8.52 4.50 22.07
CA ILE A 189 -7.36 3.60 22.01
C ILE A 189 -6.29 4.11 21.02
N THR A 190 -6.69 4.91 20.06
CA THR A 190 -5.80 5.45 19.00
C THR A 190 -4.55 6.14 19.52
N PRO A 191 -4.59 6.98 20.57
CA PRO A 191 -3.36 7.59 21.10
C PRO A 191 -2.29 6.57 21.49
N GLN A 192 -2.69 5.41 21.99
CA GLN A 192 -1.76 4.34 22.37
C GLN A 192 -1.14 3.64 21.14
N ALA A 193 -1.88 3.47 20.06
CA ALA A 193 -1.36 2.96 18.80
C ALA A 193 -0.35 3.94 18.19
N LEU A 194 -0.68 5.23 18.18
CA LEU A 194 0.22 6.28 17.71
C LEU A 194 1.57 6.25 18.44
N GLU A 195 1.58 6.04 19.77
CA GLU A 195 2.82 5.93 20.54
C GLU A 195 3.66 4.69 20.16
N ILE A 196 3.04 3.59 19.74
CA ILE A 196 3.77 2.40 19.26
C ILE A 196 4.42 2.73 17.90
N TYR A 197 3.66 3.33 16.97
CA TYR A 197 4.18 3.69 15.66
C TYR A 197 5.23 4.81 15.71
N LYS A 198 5.17 5.75 16.66
CA LYS A 198 6.24 6.74 16.87
C LYS A 198 7.62 6.14 17.14
N LYS A 199 7.68 4.91 17.67
CA LYS A 199 8.91 4.18 17.93
C LYS A 199 9.36 3.30 16.76
N SER A 200 8.60 3.27 15.69
CA SER A 200 8.90 2.55 14.46
C SER A 200 9.47 3.46 13.38
N THR A 201 9.70 2.91 12.19
CA THR A 201 10.27 3.66 11.05
C THR A 201 9.34 4.70 10.43
N ALA A 202 8.03 4.72 10.78
CA ALA A 202 7.09 5.71 10.26
C ALA A 202 6.01 6.04 11.29
N GLN A 203 5.57 7.29 11.28
CA GLN A 203 4.48 7.78 12.12
C GLN A 203 3.13 7.50 11.44
N LEU A 204 2.09 7.28 12.24
CA LEU A 204 0.75 7.03 11.75
C LEU A 204 -0.03 8.36 11.70
N ASN A 205 -0.56 8.71 10.54
CA ASN A 205 -1.40 9.88 10.28
C ASN A 205 -2.78 9.39 9.85
N LEU A 206 -3.69 9.27 10.80
CA LEU A 206 -5.06 8.85 10.53
C LEU A 206 -5.87 10.04 9.96
N ARG A 207 -6.75 9.74 9.01
CA ARG A 207 -7.58 10.72 8.30
C ARG A 207 -9.04 10.37 8.43
N THR A 208 -9.89 11.38 8.36
CA THR A 208 -11.34 11.19 8.26
C THR A 208 -11.69 10.60 6.87
N ARG A 209 -12.92 10.11 6.74
CA ARG A 209 -13.43 9.66 5.44
C ARG A 209 -13.36 10.77 4.39
N GLU A 210 -13.73 11.97 4.77
CA GLU A 210 -13.76 13.16 3.94
C GLU A 210 -12.34 13.52 3.46
N ASP A 211 -11.35 13.44 4.33
CA ASP A 211 -9.95 13.69 3.97
C ASP A 211 -9.42 12.61 3.00
N ILE A 212 -9.84 11.36 3.17
CA ILE A 212 -9.48 10.28 2.24
C ILE A 212 -10.16 10.48 0.88
N GLU A 213 -11.42 10.91 0.85
CA GLU A 213 -12.15 11.22 -0.40
C GLU A 213 -11.44 12.31 -1.22
N ARG A 214 -10.78 13.29 -0.59
CA ARG A 214 -10.01 14.34 -1.27
C ARG A 214 -8.85 13.79 -2.12
N PHE A 215 -8.29 12.64 -1.80
CA PHE A 215 -7.29 12.02 -2.68
C PHE A 215 -7.84 11.68 -4.07
N PHE A 216 -9.14 11.47 -4.18
CA PHE A 216 -9.81 11.12 -5.42
C PHE A 216 -10.36 12.32 -6.21
N GLU A 217 -10.06 13.56 -5.80
CA GLU A 217 -10.43 14.75 -6.56
C GLU A 217 -9.85 14.69 -7.97
N GLY A 218 -10.72 14.89 -9.00
CA GLY A 218 -10.37 14.76 -10.42
C GLY A 218 -10.32 13.34 -10.96
N TYR A 219 -10.84 12.39 -10.16
CA TYR A 219 -11.09 11.01 -10.57
C TYR A 219 -12.56 10.66 -10.37
N GLU A 220 -13.03 9.66 -11.08
CA GLU A 220 -14.34 9.03 -10.89
C GLU A 220 -14.16 7.72 -10.12
N LEU A 221 -14.75 7.65 -8.93
CA LEU A 221 -14.73 6.43 -8.11
C LEU A 221 -15.52 5.31 -8.80
N ALA A 222 -14.88 4.14 -8.97
CA ALA A 222 -15.57 2.94 -9.41
C ALA A 222 -16.51 2.41 -8.33
N GLU A 223 -17.70 1.98 -8.73
CA GLU A 223 -18.65 1.36 -7.78
C GLU A 223 -18.03 0.20 -6.99
N PRO A 224 -18.27 0.12 -5.69
CA PRO A 224 -19.28 0.84 -4.90
C PRO A 224 -18.77 2.17 -4.26
N GLY A 225 -17.74 2.81 -4.81
CA GLY A 225 -17.16 4.04 -4.28
C GLY A 225 -16.17 3.78 -3.14
N LEU A 226 -15.99 4.77 -2.25
CA LEU A 226 -15.14 4.64 -1.06
C LEU A 226 -15.86 3.78 -0.01
N THR A 227 -15.28 2.62 0.32
CA THR A 227 -15.90 1.63 1.20
C THR A 227 -14.85 0.83 1.99
N PHE A 228 -15.27 -0.12 2.82
CA PHE A 228 -14.36 -1.01 3.53
C PHE A 228 -13.76 -2.07 2.59
N PRO A 229 -12.51 -2.55 2.84
CA PRO A 229 -11.82 -3.51 1.97
C PRO A 229 -12.68 -4.72 1.62
N ALA A 230 -13.33 -5.32 2.60
CA ALA A 230 -14.13 -6.52 2.40
C ALA A 230 -15.46 -6.28 1.64
N ARG A 231 -15.88 -5.02 1.49
CA ARG A 231 -17.11 -4.64 0.75
C ARG A 231 -16.83 -4.20 -0.69
N TRP A 232 -15.58 -3.95 -1.04
CA TRP A 232 -15.25 -3.55 -2.40
C TRP A 232 -15.23 -4.76 -3.32
N ARG A 233 -16.29 -4.97 -4.11
CA ARG A 233 -16.49 -6.04 -5.10
C ARG A 233 -16.03 -7.43 -4.58
N PRO A 234 -16.62 -7.95 -3.50
CA PRO A 234 -16.24 -9.25 -2.95
C PRO A 234 -16.51 -10.37 -3.95
N ASP A 235 -15.60 -11.37 -4.00
CA ASP A 235 -15.78 -12.57 -4.84
C ASP A 235 -17.00 -13.41 -4.38
N GLU A 236 -17.30 -13.37 -3.09
CA GLU A 236 -18.50 -13.98 -2.47
C GLU A 236 -19.05 -13.00 -1.44
N GLU A 237 -20.37 -12.86 -1.38
CA GLU A 237 -21.02 -12.12 -0.28
C GLU A 237 -20.87 -12.91 1.02
N LYS A 238 -19.88 -12.55 1.81
CA LYS A 238 -19.72 -13.05 3.17
C LYS A 238 -20.30 -12.06 4.16
N PRO A 239 -21.05 -12.51 5.18
CA PRO A 239 -21.41 -11.66 6.30
C PRO A 239 -20.13 -11.12 6.93
N LEU A 240 -19.94 -9.82 6.89
CA LEU A 240 -18.83 -9.17 7.60
C LEU A 240 -19.22 -9.12 9.07
N GLY A 241 -18.36 -9.63 9.94
CA GLY A 241 -18.43 -9.28 11.35
C GLY A 241 -18.32 -7.76 11.48
N ASP A 242 -19.11 -7.16 12.35
CA ASP A 242 -19.26 -5.70 12.49
C ASP A 242 -17.97 -4.95 12.87
N ASN A 243 -16.86 -5.66 13.14
CA ASN A 243 -15.64 -5.14 13.73
C ASN A 243 -14.39 -5.19 12.83
N ILE A 244 -14.50 -5.54 11.55
CA ILE A 244 -13.32 -5.64 10.66
C ILE A 244 -13.21 -4.37 9.82
N THR A 245 -12.76 -3.30 10.45
CA THR A 245 -12.43 -2.04 9.76
C THR A 245 -10.93 -1.82 9.77
N PHE A 246 -10.24 -2.25 8.70
CA PHE A 246 -8.87 -1.79 8.44
C PHE A 246 -8.87 -0.29 8.14
N GLY A 247 -9.90 0.18 7.43
CA GLY A 247 -10.04 1.54 6.95
C GLY A 247 -10.86 1.59 5.67
N TYR A 248 -10.71 2.64 4.91
CA TYR A 248 -11.39 2.81 3.63
C TYR A 248 -10.49 2.43 2.46
N VAL A 249 -11.14 1.93 1.40
CA VAL A 249 -10.50 1.63 0.12
C VAL A 249 -11.32 2.23 -1.03
N GLY A 250 -10.63 2.62 -2.08
CA GLY A 250 -11.25 3.11 -3.31
C GLY A 250 -10.38 2.80 -4.52
N VAL A 251 -11.05 2.60 -5.65
CA VAL A 251 -10.46 2.54 -6.99
C VAL A 251 -11.12 3.63 -7.80
N ALA A 252 -10.33 4.47 -8.45
CA ALA A 252 -10.89 5.59 -9.22
C ALA A 252 -10.16 5.77 -10.54
N ARG A 253 -10.92 6.14 -11.58
CA ARG A 253 -10.44 6.38 -12.93
C ARG A 253 -10.26 7.88 -13.17
N LYS A 254 -9.14 8.28 -13.73
CA LYS A 254 -8.92 9.66 -14.16
C LYS A 254 -9.82 9.99 -15.37
N LEU A 255 -10.52 11.13 -15.27
CA LEU A 255 -11.38 11.67 -16.30
C LEU A 255 -10.59 12.30 -17.44
#